data_3bf7642106a7b3485beb46b60bba8691
#
_entry.id   3bf7642106a7b3485beb46b60bba8691
#
_cell.length_a   1.000
_cell.length_b   1.000
_cell.length_c   1.000
_cell.angle_alpha   90.00
_cell.angle_beta   90.00
_cell.angle_gamma   90.00
#
_symmetry.space_group_name_H-M   'P 1'
#
loop_
_entity.id
_entity.type
_entity.pdbx_description
1 polymer ?
#
loop_
_entity_poly.entity_id
_entity_poly.type
_entity_poly.pdbx_seq_one_letter_code
_entity_poly.pdbx_strand_id
1 'polypeptide(L)'
;MRKIILTILLYIACLLAPAQQIALLKYNGGGDWYANPTSLPNLIRFCNQQLGMSLESKPATVEVGSADIYRYPFIHMTGHGNVAFTDAEADNLRNYLIAGGFLHADDNYGMSPYIRAQMKKVFPELELVELPYNHPIFHQKYNFPNGLPKIHEHDNKPPQAFALFWEGRMVFLFTYECDLGDGWEDFVVHKDSEATRTKALQMGANILQYVFSN
;
A
#
# COMPACT_ATOMS: atom_id res chain seq x y z
N MET A 1 41.95 4.53 -15.42
CA MET A 1 41.89 3.95 -14.06
C MET A 1 40.90 4.66 -13.13
N ARG A 2 41.00 5.99 -12.90
CA ARG A 2 40.08 6.71 -11.95
C ARG A 2 38.58 6.57 -12.28
N LYS A 3 38.19 6.62 -13.58
CA LYS A 3 36.76 6.45 -14.00
C LYS A 3 36.25 5.00 -13.79
N ILE A 4 37.12 4.00 -14.02
CA ILE A 4 36.76 2.57 -13.83
C ILE A 4 36.57 2.28 -12.34
N ILE A 5 37.43 2.82 -11.46
CA ILE A 5 37.30 2.66 -10.00
C ILE A 5 36.02 3.32 -9.49
N LEU A 6 35.65 4.50 -10.00
CA LEU A 6 34.42 5.19 -9.63
C LEU A 6 33.18 4.40 -10.05
N THR A 7 33.19 3.79 -11.25
CA THR A 7 32.09 2.97 -11.77
C THR A 7 31.95 1.67 -10.95
N ILE A 8 33.03 1.03 -10.55
CA ILE A 8 33.02 -0.17 -9.71
C ILE A 8 32.52 0.15 -8.31
N LEU A 9 32.93 1.28 -7.71
CA LEU A 9 32.45 1.74 -6.41
C LEU A 9 30.94 2.05 -6.44
N LEU A 10 30.44 2.67 -7.52
CA LEU A 10 28.98 2.90 -7.69
C LEU A 10 28.20 1.59 -7.82
N TYR A 11 28.73 0.60 -8.54
CA TYR A 11 28.12 -0.70 -8.73
C TYR A 11 28.06 -1.51 -7.40
N ILE A 12 29.14 -1.46 -6.62
CA ILE A 12 29.22 -2.11 -5.29
C ILE A 12 28.26 -1.43 -4.31
N ALA A 13 28.11 -0.10 -4.36
CA ALA A 13 27.16 0.63 -3.50
C ALA A 13 25.68 0.25 -3.81
N CYS A 14 25.34 0.01 -5.08
CA CYS A 14 24.01 -0.53 -5.46
C CYS A 14 23.77 -1.96 -4.94
N LEU A 15 24.80 -2.79 -4.84
CA LEU A 15 24.69 -4.18 -4.33
C LEU A 15 24.58 -4.25 -2.80
N LEU A 16 24.86 -3.17 -2.10
CA LEU A 16 24.86 -3.07 -0.63
C LEU A 16 23.68 -2.25 -0.10
N ALA A 17 22.72 -1.85 -0.96
CA ALA A 17 21.50 -1.20 -0.46
C ALA A 17 20.77 -2.14 0.50
N PRO A 18 20.49 -1.70 1.73
CA PRO A 18 19.75 -2.54 2.68
C PRO A 18 18.38 -2.89 2.09
N ALA A 19 17.91 -4.09 2.40
CA ALA A 19 16.55 -4.48 2.04
C ALA A 19 15.57 -3.47 2.64
N GLN A 20 14.62 -3.01 1.81
CA GLN A 20 13.58 -2.10 2.28
C GLN A 20 12.50 -2.92 3.00
N GLN A 21 12.01 -2.41 4.12
CA GLN A 21 10.93 -3.04 4.86
C GLN A 21 9.63 -2.24 4.67
N ILE A 22 8.54 -2.93 4.37
CA ILE A 22 7.19 -2.37 4.39
C ILE A 22 6.52 -2.67 5.72
N ALA A 23 5.51 -1.89 6.10
CA ALA A 23 4.85 -2.07 7.39
C ALA A 23 3.33 -2.19 7.27
N LEU A 24 2.74 -2.87 8.25
CA LEU A 24 1.31 -2.85 8.54
C LEU A 24 1.02 -1.74 9.56
N LEU A 25 0.03 -0.89 9.28
CA LEU A 25 -0.38 0.17 10.19
C LEU A 25 -1.30 -0.36 11.28
N LYS A 26 -0.89 -0.22 12.54
CA LYS A 26 -1.75 -0.43 13.69
C LYS A 26 -2.45 0.87 14.05
N TYR A 27 -3.77 0.88 13.97
CA TYR A 27 -4.62 2.03 14.23
C TYR A 27 -5.62 1.76 15.36
N ASN A 28 -6.23 2.81 15.89
CA ASN A 28 -7.26 2.76 16.91
C ASN A 28 -8.66 2.90 16.29
N GLY A 29 -9.71 2.75 17.11
CA GLY A 29 -11.10 2.94 16.70
C GLY A 29 -11.94 1.66 16.76
N GLY A 30 -11.32 0.51 16.98
CA GLY A 30 -12.01 -0.78 17.10
C GLY A 30 -12.10 -1.59 15.81
N GLY A 31 -11.58 -1.08 14.70
CA GLY A 31 -11.37 -1.89 13.49
C GLY A 31 -10.23 -2.88 13.67
N ASP A 32 -10.27 -3.97 12.92
CA ASP A 32 -9.36 -5.10 13.02
C ASP A 32 -8.14 -4.95 12.09
N TRP A 33 -7.27 -3.99 12.37
CA TRP A 33 -6.05 -3.71 11.61
C TRP A 33 -5.19 -4.95 11.34
N TYR A 34 -5.41 -6.03 12.06
CA TYR A 34 -4.68 -7.31 11.99
C TYR A 34 -5.41 -8.37 11.12
N ALA A 35 -6.44 -7.98 10.37
CA ALA A 35 -7.36 -8.91 9.70
C ALA A 35 -6.66 -9.88 8.75
N ASN A 36 -5.69 -9.43 7.95
CA ASN A 36 -5.10 -10.20 6.85
C ASN A 36 -3.64 -10.60 7.16
N PRO A 37 -3.38 -11.55 8.09
CA PRO A 37 -2.03 -11.78 8.61
C PRO A 37 -1.03 -12.35 7.60
N THR A 38 -1.48 -13.06 6.55
CA THR A 38 -0.59 -13.63 5.53
C THR A 38 -0.50 -12.78 4.26
N SER A 39 -1.30 -11.72 4.14
CA SER A 39 -1.40 -10.88 2.94
C SER A 39 -0.06 -10.21 2.59
N LEU A 40 0.51 -9.40 3.48
CA LEU A 40 1.78 -8.71 3.23
C LEU A 40 2.96 -9.67 3.03
N PRO A 41 3.14 -10.75 3.82
CA PRO A 41 4.16 -11.76 3.53
C PRO A 41 4.06 -12.36 2.12
N ASN A 42 2.85 -12.63 1.65
CA ASN A 42 2.62 -13.15 0.29
C ASN A 42 2.92 -12.10 -0.78
N LEU A 43 2.48 -10.86 -0.59
CA LEU A 43 2.76 -9.75 -1.50
C LEU A 43 4.27 -9.48 -1.59
N ILE A 44 4.98 -9.42 -0.48
CA ILE A 44 6.44 -9.26 -0.42
C ILE A 44 7.13 -10.36 -1.24
N ARG A 45 6.77 -11.63 -0.97
CA ARG A 45 7.33 -12.77 -1.70
C ARG A 45 7.08 -12.65 -3.20
N PHE A 46 5.86 -12.29 -3.60
CA PHE A 46 5.49 -12.11 -4.99
C PHE A 46 6.30 -10.99 -5.66
N CYS A 47 6.42 -9.82 -5.01
CA CYS A 47 7.18 -8.69 -5.54
C CYS A 47 8.68 -8.98 -5.65
N ASN A 48 9.26 -9.64 -4.66
CA ASN A 48 10.67 -10.04 -4.73
C ASN A 48 10.92 -11.00 -5.90
N GLN A 49 10.02 -11.95 -6.13
CA GLN A 49 10.15 -12.92 -7.22
C GLN A 49 9.83 -12.32 -8.61
N GLN A 50 8.78 -11.52 -8.70
CA GLN A 50 8.27 -11.07 -10.00
C GLN A 50 8.86 -9.73 -10.45
N LEU A 51 9.20 -8.84 -9.52
CA LEU A 51 9.76 -7.52 -9.82
C LEU A 51 11.26 -7.43 -9.56
N GLY A 52 11.86 -8.47 -8.94
CA GLY A 52 13.27 -8.43 -8.51
C GLY A 52 13.51 -7.39 -7.41
N MET A 53 12.48 -7.08 -6.61
CA MET A 53 12.63 -6.19 -5.46
C MET A 53 13.44 -6.88 -4.35
N SER A 54 14.05 -6.08 -3.48
CA SER A 54 14.78 -6.55 -2.30
C SER A 54 14.06 -6.10 -1.04
N LEU A 55 12.81 -6.57 -0.87
CA LEU A 55 12.02 -6.30 0.34
C LEU A 55 12.36 -7.32 1.42
N GLU A 56 12.40 -6.87 2.68
CA GLU A 56 12.50 -7.79 3.83
C GLU A 56 11.31 -8.75 3.86
N SER A 57 11.57 -10.04 4.12
CA SER A 57 10.57 -11.10 4.02
C SER A 57 9.43 -10.97 5.04
N LYS A 58 9.65 -10.24 6.13
CA LYS A 58 8.65 -9.99 7.17
C LYS A 58 8.27 -8.52 7.18
N PRO A 59 6.98 -8.19 7.04
CA PRO A 59 6.53 -6.83 7.27
C PRO A 59 6.73 -6.44 8.74
N ALA A 60 6.96 -5.16 8.99
CA ALA A 60 6.88 -4.61 10.34
C ALA A 60 5.42 -4.32 10.71
N THR A 61 5.20 -4.00 11.99
CA THR A 61 3.95 -3.37 12.46
C THR A 61 4.33 -2.05 13.09
N VAL A 62 3.62 -0.97 12.74
CA VAL A 62 3.91 0.38 13.25
C VAL A 62 2.61 1.08 13.67
N GLU A 63 2.65 1.77 14.80
CA GLU A 63 1.54 2.60 15.27
C GLU A 63 1.56 3.96 14.59
N VAL A 64 0.37 4.53 14.35
CA VAL A 64 0.20 5.82 13.65
C VAL A 64 1.00 6.95 14.31
N GLY A 65 1.03 7.00 15.63
CA GLY A 65 1.73 8.03 16.41
C GLY A 65 3.22 7.74 16.67
N SER A 66 3.75 6.61 16.21
CA SER A 66 5.15 6.25 16.47
C SER A 66 6.12 7.03 15.55
N ALA A 67 7.25 7.44 16.10
CA ALA A 67 8.35 7.98 15.29
C ALA A 67 8.98 6.93 14.38
N ASP A 68 8.80 5.64 14.66
CA ASP A 68 9.29 4.56 13.79
C ASP A 68 8.60 4.51 12.42
N ILE A 69 7.46 5.21 12.24
CA ILE A 69 6.73 5.29 10.97
C ILE A 69 7.64 5.75 9.81
N TYR A 70 8.60 6.65 10.10
CA TYR A 70 9.54 7.19 9.10
C TYR A 70 10.57 6.19 8.58
N ARG A 71 10.65 4.99 9.16
CA ARG A 71 11.55 3.92 8.70
C ARG A 71 11.00 3.16 7.51
N TYR A 72 9.70 3.28 7.23
CA TYR A 72 8.99 2.47 6.24
C TYR A 72 8.52 3.33 5.09
N PRO A 73 9.07 3.16 3.87
CA PRO A 73 8.67 3.96 2.71
C PRO A 73 7.25 3.66 2.24
N PHE A 74 6.73 2.47 2.56
CA PHE A 74 5.39 2.01 2.24
C PHE A 74 4.74 1.40 3.48
N ILE A 75 3.55 1.88 3.80
CA ILE A 75 2.73 1.36 4.88
C ILE A 75 1.40 0.91 4.29
N HIS A 76 0.99 -0.31 4.66
CA HIS A 76 -0.31 -0.86 4.33
C HIS A 76 -1.24 -0.79 5.54
N MET A 77 -2.51 -0.57 5.26
CA MET A 77 -3.59 -0.53 6.24
C MET A 77 -4.77 -1.32 5.69
N THR A 78 -5.36 -2.17 6.51
CA THR A 78 -6.52 -2.97 6.14
C THR A 78 -7.42 -3.16 7.35
N GLY A 79 -8.59 -3.71 7.16
CA GLY A 79 -9.52 -4.10 8.22
C GLY A 79 -10.97 -3.76 7.93
N HIS A 80 -11.82 -4.10 8.89
CA HIS A 80 -13.26 -3.82 8.87
C HIS A 80 -13.61 -2.68 9.83
N GLY A 81 -14.55 -1.82 9.42
CA GLY A 81 -15.15 -0.81 10.27
C GLY A 81 -14.23 0.32 10.73
N ASN A 82 -14.36 0.70 11.98
CA ASN A 82 -13.94 2.00 12.47
C ASN A 82 -12.44 2.21 12.55
N VAL A 83 -11.98 3.33 11.99
CA VAL A 83 -10.61 3.86 12.10
C VAL A 83 -10.68 5.20 12.84
N ALA A 84 -9.83 5.40 13.83
CA ALA A 84 -9.74 6.67 14.55
C ALA A 84 -8.26 7.07 14.78
N PHE A 85 -7.94 8.31 14.44
CA PHE A 85 -6.68 8.95 14.76
C PHE A 85 -6.91 10.10 15.76
N THR A 86 -6.09 10.20 16.78
CA THR A 86 -5.97 11.43 17.57
C THR A 86 -5.41 12.55 16.70
N ASP A 87 -5.44 13.80 17.18
CA ASP A 87 -4.87 14.93 16.45
C ASP A 87 -3.35 14.75 16.28
N ALA A 88 -2.67 14.30 17.32
CA ALA A 88 -1.24 14.02 17.27
C ALA A 88 -0.88 12.89 16.28
N GLU A 89 -1.69 11.83 16.19
CA GLU A 89 -1.52 10.76 15.22
C GLU A 89 -1.77 11.25 13.79
N ALA A 90 -2.79 12.09 13.57
CA ALA A 90 -3.06 12.69 12.27
C ALA A 90 -1.91 13.59 11.82
N ASP A 91 -1.36 14.44 12.73
CA ASP A 91 -0.20 15.28 12.45
C ASP A 91 1.06 14.46 12.15
N ASN A 92 1.31 13.39 12.91
CA ASN A 92 2.44 12.49 12.65
C ASN A 92 2.33 11.80 11.30
N LEU A 93 1.15 11.28 10.96
CA LEU A 93 0.88 10.65 9.67
C LEU A 93 1.03 11.65 8.52
N ARG A 94 0.50 12.88 8.67
CA ARG A 94 0.68 13.95 7.70
C ARG A 94 2.15 14.23 7.43
N ASN A 95 2.94 14.43 8.47
CA ASN A 95 4.37 14.70 8.35
C ASN A 95 5.11 13.55 7.68
N TYR A 96 4.80 12.31 8.03
CA TYR A 96 5.33 11.13 7.37
C TYR A 96 5.03 11.12 5.86
N LEU A 97 3.78 11.36 5.48
CA LEU A 97 3.35 11.36 4.08
C LEU A 97 4.01 12.50 3.28
N ILE A 98 4.12 13.70 3.87
CA ILE A 98 4.83 14.84 3.25
C ILE A 98 6.32 14.55 3.09
N ALA A 99 6.94 13.90 4.07
CA ALA A 99 8.38 13.58 4.07
C ALA A 99 8.80 12.49 3.06
N GLY A 100 7.87 11.94 2.29
CA GLY A 100 8.18 10.92 1.28
C GLY A 100 7.53 9.56 1.52
N GLY A 101 6.87 9.37 2.65
CA GLY A 101 6.12 8.16 2.96
C GLY A 101 4.90 7.96 2.07
N PHE A 102 4.39 6.73 2.06
CA PHE A 102 3.18 6.36 1.33
C PHE A 102 2.28 5.46 2.19
N LEU A 103 0.98 5.74 2.18
CA LEU A 103 -0.03 4.90 2.82
C LEU A 103 -0.96 4.30 1.79
N HIS A 104 -1.08 2.97 1.77
CA HIS A 104 -2.13 2.23 1.08
C HIS A 104 -3.15 1.74 2.10
N ALA A 105 -4.40 2.13 1.95
CA ALA A 105 -5.53 1.60 2.72
C ALA A 105 -6.41 0.72 1.81
N ASP A 106 -6.71 -0.49 2.27
CA ASP A 106 -7.59 -1.44 1.58
C ASP A 106 -8.81 -1.73 2.47
N ASP A 107 -9.99 -1.43 1.95
CA ASP A 107 -11.26 -1.64 2.69
C ASP A 107 -11.71 -3.09 2.55
N ASN A 108 -11.58 -3.86 3.62
CA ASN A 108 -12.12 -5.22 3.64
C ASN A 108 -13.64 -5.24 3.74
N TYR A 109 -14.24 -4.23 4.31
CA TYR A 109 -15.66 -3.87 4.31
C TYR A 109 -15.99 -2.92 5.48
N GLY A 110 -16.64 -1.81 5.14
CA GLY A 110 -17.14 -0.87 6.14
C GLY A 110 -16.11 0.11 6.70
N MET A 111 -14.86 0.10 6.24
CA MET A 111 -13.84 1.08 6.62
C MET A 111 -14.05 2.44 5.93
N SER A 112 -14.67 2.46 4.74
CA SER A 112 -14.73 3.64 3.86
C SER A 112 -15.19 4.92 4.55
N PRO A 113 -16.30 5.01 5.30
CA PRO A 113 -16.72 6.27 5.93
C PRO A 113 -15.70 6.79 6.95
N TYR A 114 -15.04 5.89 7.65
CA TYR A 114 -14.08 6.23 8.70
C TYR A 114 -12.74 6.69 8.11
N ILE A 115 -12.14 5.93 7.21
CA ILE A 115 -10.86 6.30 6.63
C ILE A 115 -10.94 7.62 5.85
N ARG A 116 -12.05 7.88 5.13
CA ARG A 116 -12.29 9.16 4.45
C ARG A 116 -12.32 10.32 5.44
N ALA A 117 -13.00 10.17 6.58
CA ALA A 117 -13.04 11.18 7.63
C ALA A 117 -11.66 11.39 8.27
N GLN A 118 -10.90 10.32 8.54
CA GLN A 118 -9.58 10.44 9.10
C GLN A 118 -8.59 11.07 8.12
N MET A 119 -8.63 10.72 6.84
CA MET A 119 -7.76 11.34 5.83
C MET A 119 -8.10 12.82 5.60
N LYS A 120 -9.38 13.23 5.75
CA LYS A 120 -9.76 14.65 5.76
C LYS A 120 -9.23 15.39 6.98
N LYS A 121 -9.03 14.70 8.12
CA LYS A 121 -8.35 15.24 9.31
C LYS A 121 -6.84 15.38 9.07
N VAL A 122 -6.20 14.39 8.41
CA VAL A 122 -4.78 14.41 8.06
C VAL A 122 -4.47 15.51 7.04
N PHE A 123 -5.30 15.66 6.03
CA PHE A 123 -5.17 16.67 4.96
C PHE A 123 -6.49 17.44 4.77
N PRO A 124 -6.78 18.43 5.63
CA PRO A 124 -8.03 19.20 5.54
C PRO A 124 -8.20 19.94 4.20
N GLU A 125 -7.09 20.30 3.56
CA GLU A 125 -7.03 21.04 2.30
C GLU A 125 -7.13 20.18 1.04
N LEU A 126 -6.96 18.84 1.16
CA LEU A 126 -7.01 17.94 0.01
C LEU A 126 -8.36 17.22 -0.09
N GLU A 127 -8.71 16.85 -1.32
CA GLU A 127 -9.85 16.00 -1.61
C GLU A 127 -9.39 14.67 -2.22
N LEU A 128 -10.08 13.59 -1.87
CA LEU A 128 -9.87 12.28 -2.47
C LEU A 128 -10.31 12.32 -3.94
N VAL A 129 -9.38 12.01 -4.83
CA VAL A 129 -9.60 11.96 -6.26
C VAL A 129 -9.73 10.51 -6.70
N GLU A 130 -10.80 10.16 -7.40
CA GLU A 130 -10.92 8.84 -8.03
C GLU A 130 -9.92 8.74 -9.19
N LEU A 131 -9.13 7.68 -9.23
CA LEU A 131 -8.14 7.46 -10.27
C LEU A 131 -8.81 6.97 -11.55
N PRO A 132 -8.56 7.63 -12.70
CA PRO A 132 -9.05 7.13 -13.98
C PRO A 132 -8.34 5.83 -14.38
N TYR A 133 -8.99 4.99 -15.15
CA TYR A 133 -8.46 3.68 -15.56
C TYR A 133 -7.13 3.73 -16.32
N ASN A 134 -6.81 4.85 -16.95
CA ASN A 134 -5.52 5.06 -17.61
C ASN A 134 -4.42 5.59 -16.68
N HIS A 135 -4.67 5.67 -15.37
CA HIS A 135 -3.64 6.10 -14.42
C HIS A 135 -2.46 5.11 -14.41
N PRO A 136 -1.20 5.60 -14.37
CA PRO A 136 0.00 4.75 -14.47
C PRO A 136 0.07 3.61 -13.45
N ILE A 137 -0.54 3.73 -12.27
CA ILE A 137 -0.56 2.68 -11.24
C ILE A 137 -1.21 1.37 -11.74
N PHE A 138 -2.15 1.47 -12.69
CA PHE A 138 -2.80 0.30 -13.30
C PHE A 138 -2.00 -0.32 -14.44
N HIS A 139 -0.89 0.31 -14.86
CA HIS A 139 -0.12 -0.04 -16.06
C HIS A 139 1.38 -0.12 -15.79
N GLN A 140 1.75 -0.63 -14.61
CA GLN A 140 3.15 -0.89 -14.30
C GLN A 140 3.63 -2.17 -15.03
N LYS A 141 4.07 -3.21 -14.31
CA LYS A 141 4.41 -4.49 -14.92
C LYS A 141 3.19 -5.21 -15.49
N TYR A 142 2.05 -5.08 -14.84
CA TYR A 142 0.80 -5.74 -15.22
C TYR A 142 -0.20 -4.71 -15.73
N ASN A 143 -0.96 -5.09 -16.76
CA ASN A 143 -1.95 -4.19 -17.38
C ASN A 143 -3.36 -4.46 -16.86
N PHE A 144 -3.95 -3.47 -16.19
CA PHE A 144 -5.32 -3.47 -15.69
C PHE A 144 -6.14 -2.37 -16.39
N PRO A 145 -6.62 -2.60 -17.62
CA PRO A 145 -7.26 -1.57 -18.44
C PRO A 145 -8.59 -1.08 -17.88
N ASN A 146 -9.18 -1.83 -16.95
CA ASN A 146 -10.44 -1.50 -16.29
C ASN A 146 -10.24 -1.09 -14.80
N GLY A 147 -9.02 -0.73 -14.41
CA GLY A 147 -8.70 -0.37 -13.02
C GLY A 147 -8.53 -1.58 -12.09
N LEU A 148 -8.93 -1.43 -10.82
CA LEU A 148 -8.76 -2.47 -9.81
C LEU A 148 -9.50 -3.77 -10.16
N PRO A 149 -8.92 -4.95 -9.89
CA PRO A 149 -9.67 -6.20 -9.94
C PRO A 149 -10.64 -6.27 -8.75
N LYS A 150 -11.83 -6.80 -8.98
CA LYS A 150 -12.78 -7.17 -7.92
C LYS A 150 -12.41 -8.56 -7.41
N ILE A 151 -12.15 -8.69 -6.12
CA ILE A 151 -11.83 -9.98 -5.48
C ILE A 151 -13.08 -10.54 -4.81
N HIS A 152 -13.69 -9.76 -3.91
CA HIS A 152 -14.96 -10.15 -3.26
C HIS A 152 -16.06 -9.13 -3.57
N GLU A 153 -17.31 -9.58 -3.42
CA GLU A 153 -18.51 -8.77 -3.57
C GLU A 153 -19.05 -8.37 -2.22
N HIS A 154 -19.38 -7.10 -2.05
CA HIS A 154 -20.07 -6.59 -0.86
C HIS A 154 -21.37 -5.88 -1.23
N ASP A 155 -21.28 -4.64 -1.72
CA ASP A 155 -22.44 -3.78 -2.00
C ASP A 155 -22.84 -3.75 -3.48
N ASN A 156 -22.36 -4.69 -4.30
CA ASN A 156 -22.56 -4.74 -5.76
C ASN A 156 -22.09 -3.45 -6.48
N LYS A 157 -21.09 -2.78 -5.93
CA LYS A 157 -20.46 -1.62 -6.55
C LYS A 157 -19.18 -2.02 -7.30
N PRO A 158 -18.80 -1.28 -8.35
CA PRO A 158 -17.52 -1.50 -9.01
C PRO A 158 -16.36 -1.16 -8.07
N PRO A 159 -15.19 -1.82 -8.23
CA PRO A 159 -13.99 -1.47 -7.50
C PRO A 159 -13.51 -0.08 -7.89
N GLN A 160 -13.10 0.73 -6.91
CA GLN A 160 -12.67 2.12 -7.10
C GLN A 160 -11.34 2.36 -6.38
N ALA A 161 -10.46 3.12 -7.00
CA ALA A 161 -9.22 3.61 -6.39
C ALA A 161 -9.32 5.11 -6.16
N PHE A 162 -9.12 5.56 -4.93
CA PHE A 162 -9.09 6.96 -4.57
C PHE A 162 -7.69 7.35 -4.09
N ALA A 163 -7.24 8.55 -4.39
CA ALA A 163 -5.91 9.00 -4.00
C ALA A 163 -5.92 10.42 -3.43
N LEU A 164 -4.93 10.71 -2.59
CA LEU A 164 -4.53 12.07 -2.23
C LEU A 164 -3.18 12.37 -2.86
N PHE A 165 -3.06 13.60 -3.37
CA PHE A 165 -1.83 14.09 -3.98
C PHE A 165 -1.30 15.30 -3.20
N TRP A 166 -0.03 15.24 -2.77
CA TRP A 166 0.70 16.35 -2.18
C TRP A 166 1.80 16.80 -3.14
N GLU A 167 1.73 18.06 -3.59
CA GLU A 167 2.69 18.63 -4.55
C GLU A 167 2.91 17.76 -5.80
N GLY A 168 1.83 17.15 -6.30
CA GLY A 168 1.85 16.29 -7.49
C GLY A 168 2.25 14.83 -7.24
N ARG A 169 2.74 14.49 -6.04
CA ARG A 169 3.05 13.11 -5.63
C ARG A 169 1.84 12.46 -4.97
N MET A 170 1.49 11.25 -5.39
CA MET A 170 0.50 10.45 -4.66
C MET A 170 1.09 10.06 -3.30
N VAL A 171 0.39 10.42 -2.23
CA VAL A 171 0.82 10.13 -0.85
C VAL A 171 -0.06 9.09 -0.17
N PHE A 172 -1.29 8.94 -0.65
CA PHE A 172 -2.28 8.01 -0.13
C PHE A 172 -3.05 7.38 -1.27
N LEU A 173 -3.23 6.07 -1.21
CA LEU A 173 -4.11 5.28 -2.07
C LEU A 173 -5.13 4.55 -1.21
N PHE A 174 -6.40 4.67 -1.56
CA PHE A 174 -7.51 3.93 -0.96
C PHE A 174 -8.15 3.04 -2.00
N THR A 175 -8.08 1.74 -1.80
CA THR A 175 -8.75 0.73 -2.63
C THR A 175 -10.05 0.34 -1.96
N TYR A 176 -11.16 0.50 -2.70
CA TYR A 176 -12.51 0.37 -2.20
C TYR A 176 -13.31 -0.63 -3.05
N GLU A 177 -14.14 -1.44 -2.42
CA GLU A 177 -14.98 -2.47 -3.07
C GLU A 177 -14.18 -3.49 -3.89
N CYS A 178 -12.96 -3.82 -3.47
CA CYS A 178 -12.12 -4.75 -4.23
C CYS A 178 -11.46 -5.86 -3.40
N ASP A 179 -11.18 -5.64 -2.10
CA ASP A 179 -10.57 -6.60 -1.18
C ASP A 179 -9.24 -7.17 -1.66
N LEU A 180 -8.33 -6.30 -2.04
CA LEU A 180 -7.01 -6.73 -2.50
C LEU A 180 -6.26 -7.54 -1.43
N GLY A 181 -6.35 -7.08 -0.18
CA GLY A 181 -5.71 -7.72 0.97
C GLY A 181 -6.15 -9.17 1.16
N ASP A 182 -7.42 -9.46 0.99
CA ASP A 182 -7.98 -10.80 1.04
C ASP A 182 -7.43 -11.67 -0.09
N GLY A 183 -7.34 -11.12 -1.30
CA GLY A 183 -6.76 -11.81 -2.45
C GLY A 183 -5.25 -12.09 -2.31
N TRP A 184 -4.56 -11.40 -1.40
CA TRP A 184 -3.16 -11.70 -1.08
C TRP A 184 -2.99 -12.80 -0.03
N GLU A 185 -4.06 -13.12 0.74
CA GLU A 185 -4.05 -14.13 1.79
C GLU A 185 -3.71 -15.53 1.24
N ASP A 186 -3.36 -16.46 2.14
CA ASP A 186 -3.20 -17.85 1.80
C ASP A 186 -4.54 -18.46 1.32
N PHE A 187 -4.45 -19.40 0.36
CA PHE A 187 -5.63 -20.05 -0.22
C PHE A 187 -6.62 -20.59 0.80
N VAL A 188 -6.13 -21.11 1.93
CA VAL A 188 -6.97 -21.73 2.96
C VAL A 188 -7.91 -20.76 3.66
N VAL A 189 -7.63 -19.44 3.60
CA VAL A 189 -8.40 -18.39 4.29
C VAL A 189 -9.73 -18.15 3.56
N HIS A 190 -9.67 -17.70 2.32
CA HIS A 190 -10.86 -17.33 1.54
C HIS A 190 -11.24 -18.36 0.47
N LYS A 191 -10.34 -19.30 0.16
CA LYS A 191 -10.51 -20.32 -0.89
C LYS A 191 -10.66 -19.75 -2.29
N ASP A 192 -10.16 -18.54 -2.49
CA ASP A 192 -10.12 -17.88 -3.78
C ASP A 192 -9.37 -18.70 -4.82
N SER A 193 -9.84 -18.65 -6.06
CA SER A 193 -9.13 -19.32 -7.14
C SER A 193 -7.72 -18.78 -7.31
N GLU A 194 -6.79 -19.62 -7.79
CA GLU A 194 -5.43 -19.17 -8.10
C GLU A 194 -5.42 -17.98 -9.07
N ALA A 195 -6.36 -17.95 -10.02
CA ALA A 195 -6.50 -16.84 -10.96
C ALA A 195 -6.90 -15.52 -10.26
N THR A 196 -7.82 -15.58 -9.29
CA THR A 196 -8.26 -14.42 -8.49
C THR A 196 -7.11 -13.90 -7.64
N ARG A 197 -6.46 -14.79 -6.90
CA ARG A 197 -5.30 -14.46 -6.06
C ARG A 197 -4.13 -13.88 -6.88
N THR A 198 -3.86 -14.46 -8.05
CA THR A 198 -2.82 -13.94 -8.95
C THR A 198 -3.14 -12.53 -9.40
N LYS A 199 -4.38 -12.21 -9.76
CA LYS A 199 -4.78 -10.85 -10.13
C LYS A 199 -4.61 -9.87 -8.97
N ALA A 200 -5.00 -10.24 -7.75
CA ALA A 200 -4.81 -9.41 -6.57
C ALA A 200 -3.32 -9.12 -6.32
N LEU A 201 -2.46 -10.15 -6.33
CA LEU A 201 -1.00 -10.02 -6.16
C LEU A 201 -0.35 -9.18 -7.28
N GLN A 202 -0.80 -9.33 -8.53
CA GLN A 202 -0.34 -8.51 -9.65
C GLN A 202 -0.70 -7.04 -9.47
N MET A 203 -1.91 -6.73 -8.97
CA MET A 203 -2.28 -5.35 -8.67
C MET A 203 -1.48 -4.79 -7.49
N GLY A 204 -1.29 -5.57 -6.42
CA GLY A 204 -0.40 -5.19 -5.31
C GLY A 204 1.03 -4.93 -5.77
N ALA A 205 1.55 -5.75 -6.69
CA ALA A 205 2.87 -5.54 -7.29
C ALA A 205 2.95 -4.23 -8.11
N ASN A 206 1.89 -3.90 -8.86
CA ASN A 206 1.80 -2.62 -9.56
C ASN A 206 1.82 -1.44 -8.58
N ILE A 207 1.09 -1.53 -7.46
CA ILE A 207 1.06 -0.49 -6.42
C ILE A 207 2.48 -0.29 -5.86
N LEU A 208 3.15 -1.37 -5.43
CA LEU A 208 4.51 -1.26 -4.91
C LEU A 208 5.49 -0.74 -5.97
N GLN A 209 5.43 -1.23 -7.20
CA GLN A 209 6.30 -0.74 -8.27
C GLN A 209 6.08 0.75 -8.53
N TYR A 210 4.84 1.22 -8.59
CA TYR A 210 4.52 2.64 -8.76
C TYR A 210 5.13 3.48 -7.64
N VAL A 211 4.97 3.07 -6.39
CA VAL A 211 5.46 3.82 -5.22
C VAL A 211 6.98 3.87 -5.16
N PHE A 212 7.67 2.77 -5.47
CA PHE A 212 9.14 2.71 -5.40
C PHE A 212 9.85 3.25 -6.66
N SER A 213 9.11 3.62 -7.71
CA SER A 213 9.66 4.17 -8.96
C SER A 213 9.41 5.67 -9.12
N ASN A 214 8.62 6.29 -8.28
CA ASN A 214 8.25 7.70 -8.28
C ASN A 214 8.62 8.34 -6.92
#